data_3ee05612d8fdb6076198368cfefa5b46
#
_entry.id   3ee05612d8fdb6076198368cfefa5b46
#
_cell.length_a   1.000
_cell.length_b   1.000
_cell.length_c   1.000
_cell.angle_alpha   90.00
_cell.angle_beta   90.00
_cell.angle_gamma   90.00
#
_symmetry.space_group_name_H-M   'P 1'
#
loop_
_entity.id
_entity.type
_entity.pdbx_description
1 polymer ?
#
loop_
_entity_poly.entity_id
_entity_poly.type
_entity_poly.pdbx_seq_one_letter_code
_entity_poly.pdbx_strand_id
1 'polypeptide(L)'
;MPDLSAIVKAYDIRGVVGDQLDEPTARALGAATARLVAGDDPAPSAVVVGRDMRDSSPALAAAFADGVTGQGLDVVDIGLASTDMLYYASGTLDLPGAMFTASHNPAAYNGIKLCRAGAVPVGQDSGLATIRDEAGRFLDSGVPGVPSPGAVRTEDMLTGYARYLRGLVDLTSLDASPELTVVVDAGNGMGGHTVPTVFDGLNVRVVPLYFELDGNFPNHEANPLDPANLVDLQKRVVAEGADLGLAFDGDADRCFAVDDRGEAVSPSAITGLVAARELARAHAAGESDVAVIHNLITSRAVPELVAEHGGRAVRTRVGHSFIKQTMAETGAVFGGEHSAHYYFRDFWKADSGMLAALHLLAALGEHRAAAAGATVSGLMAGYDRYAASGEINSTVDDQAARVAEIEGVFGPRDGVELDRLDGLTVSLPDGSWFNLRASNTEPLLRLNVEAADDAAVRALVDEVLAVVRA
;
A
#
# COMPACT_ATOMS: atom_id res chain seq x y z
N MET A 1 -32.12 -4.41 -4.06
CA MET A 1 -31.09 -3.36 -4.12
C MET A 1 -29.83 -3.89 -3.47
N PRO A 2 -28.65 -3.55 -3.95
CA PRO A 2 -27.41 -4.01 -3.31
C PRO A 2 -27.34 -3.50 -1.86
N ASP A 3 -26.91 -4.38 -0.98
CA ASP A 3 -26.64 -4.01 0.41
C ASP A 3 -25.31 -3.24 0.47
N LEU A 4 -25.38 -1.91 0.54
CA LEU A 4 -24.19 -1.06 0.59
C LEU A 4 -23.33 -1.33 1.83
N SER A 5 -23.86 -1.91 2.90
CA SER A 5 -23.07 -2.29 4.07
C SER A 5 -22.10 -3.44 3.77
N ALA A 6 -22.45 -4.27 2.78
CA ALA A 6 -21.57 -5.35 2.32
C ALA A 6 -20.37 -4.85 1.50
N ILE A 7 -20.47 -3.70 0.82
CA ILE A 7 -19.43 -3.18 -0.08
C ILE A 7 -18.66 -1.98 0.51
N VAL A 8 -19.28 -1.16 1.35
CA VAL A 8 -18.59 -0.05 2.04
C VAL A 8 -17.86 -0.61 3.25
N LYS A 9 -16.55 -0.73 3.12
CA LYS A 9 -15.67 -1.30 4.15
C LYS A 9 -15.13 -0.20 5.07
N ALA A 10 -14.16 -0.55 5.91
CA ALA A 10 -13.55 0.39 6.85
C ALA A 10 -12.81 1.55 6.15
N TYR A 11 -12.23 1.29 4.97
CA TYR A 11 -11.28 2.21 4.32
C TYR A 11 -11.57 2.47 2.84
N ASP A 12 -12.37 1.66 2.20
CA ASP A 12 -12.71 1.75 0.78
C ASP A 12 -14.10 1.19 0.50
N ILE A 13 -14.52 1.29 -0.75
CA ILE A 13 -15.71 0.65 -1.28
C ILE A 13 -15.24 -0.49 -2.17
N ARG A 14 -15.72 -1.72 -1.97
CA ARG A 14 -15.30 -2.89 -2.75
C ARG A 14 -16.42 -3.91 -2.89
N GLY A 15 -16.69 -4.33 -4.13
CA GLY A 15 -17.76 -5.29 -4.40
C GLY A 15 -17.58 -6.05 -5.70
N VAL A 16 -18.36 -7.12 -5.86
CA VAL A 16 -18.46 -7.89 -7.11
C VAL A 16 -19.23 -7.08 -8.13
N VAL A 17 -18.63 -6.91 -9.32
CA VAL A 17 -19.20 -6.10 -10.41
C VAL A 17 -20.49 -6.73 -10.93
N GLY A 18 -21.51 -5.90 -11.14
CA GLY A 18 -22.82 -6.28 -11.67
C GLY A 18 -23.79 -6.85 -10.62
N ASP A 19 -23.27 -7.42 -9.54
CA ASP A 19 -24.07 -7.96 -8.43
C ASP A 19 -24.15 -6.98 -7.24
N GLN A 20 -23.00 -6.44 -6.82
CA GLN A 20 -22.86 -5.58 -5.66
C GLN A 20 -22.51 -4.13 -6.03
N LEU A 21 -21.72 -3.96 -7.09
CA LEU A 21 -21.26 -2.66 -7.59
C LEU A 21 -21.58 -2.55 -9.08
N ASP A 22 -22.54 -1.71 -9.41
CA ASP A 22 -23.03 -1.41 -10.75
C ASP A 22 -23.04 0.11 -11.02
N GLU A 23 -23.36 0.52 -12.25
CA GLU A 23 -23.41 1.93 -12.63
C GLU A 23 -24.43 2.76 -11.81
N PRO A 24 -25.66 2.29 -11.52
CA PRO A 24 -26.57 2.98 -10.61
C PRO A 24 -25.99 3.21 -9.22
N THR A 25 -25.33 2.19 -8.67
CA THR A 25 -24.67 2.27 -7.37
C THR A 25 -23.50 3.27 -7.41
N ALA A 26 -22.65 3.20 -8.45
CA ALA A 26 -21.53 4.14 -8.63
C ALA A 26 -22.02 5.59 -8.75
N ARG A 27 -23.10 5.84 -9.50
CA ARG A 27 -23.72 7.17 -9.59
C ARG A 27 -24.24 7.67 -8.24
N ALA A 28 -24.91 6.82 -7.48
CA ALA A 28 -25.39 7.19 -6.15
C ALA A 28 -24.25 7.50 -5.19
N LEU A 29 -23.18 6.73 -5.22
CA LEU A 29 -21.94 6.96 -4.46
C LEU A 29 -21.25 8.28 -4.89
N GLY A 30 -21.20 8.58 -6.19
CA GLY A 30 -20.66 9.84 -6.70
C GLY A 30 -21.44 11.06 -6.20
N ALA A 31 -22.76 11.00 -6.25
CA ALA A 31 -23.64 12.07 -5.73
C ALA A 31 -23.48 12.25 -4.21
N ALA A 32 -23.40 11.16 -3.46
CA ALA A 32 -23.19 11.19 -2.02
C ALA A 32 -21.79 11.75 -1.66
N THR A 33 -20.76 11.35 -2.43
CA THR A 33 -19.40 11.89 -2.27
C THR A 33 -19.38 13.41 -2.52
N ALA A 34 -20.00 13.89 -3.61
CA ALA A 34 -20.07 15.31 -3.91
C ALA A 34 -20.71 16.10 -2.77
N ARG A 35 -21.78 15.60 -2.17
CA ARG A 35 -22.43 16.25 -1.03
C ARG A 35 -21.58 16.23 0.23
N LEU A 36 -20.86 15.13 0.48
CA LEU A 36 -19.95 15.06 1.61
C LEU A 36 -18.88 16.16 1.50
N VAL A 37 -18.19 16.22 0.34
CA VAL A 37 -17.05 17.13 0.16
C VAL A 37 -17.49 18.58 -0.03
N ALA A 38 -18.70 18.84 -0.50
CA ALA A 38 -19.27 20.20 -0.54
C ALA A 38 -19.43 20.84 0.85
N GLY A 39 -19.41 20.03 1.90
CA GLY A 39 -19.42 20.50 3.30
C GLY A 39 -18.03 20.81 3.85
N ASP A 40 -16.96 20.60 3.09
CA ASP A 40 -15.60 20.91 3.52
C ASP A 40 -15.34 22.44 3.50
N ASP A 41 -14.35 22.90 4.24
CA ASP A 41 -13.95 24.30 4.28
C ASP A 41 -12.44 24.43 3.95
N PRO A 42 -12.09 25.01 2.80
CA PRO A 42 -12.98 25.50 1.73
C PRO A 42 -13.69 24.38 0.96
N ALA A 43 -14.91 24.65 0.48
CA ALA A 43 -15.64 23.72 -0.39
C ALA A 43 -14.90 23.55 -1.73
N PRO A 44 -14.66 22.30 -2.21
CA PRO A 44 -13.97 22.08 -3.46
C PRO A 44 -14.85 22.46 -4.67
N SER A 45 -14.19 22.86 -5.76
CA SER A 45 -14.87 23.14 -7.03
C SER A 45 -15.07 21.90 -7.90
N ALA A 46 -14.30 20.85 -7.67
CA ALA A 46 -14.28 19.63 -8.49
C ALA A 46 -13.86 18.41 -7.66
N VAL A 47 -14.05 17.22 -8.26
CA VAL A 47 -13.52 15.94 -7.79
C VAL A 47 -12.60 15.35 -8.86
N VAL A 48 -11.41 14.89 -8.49
CA VAL A 48 -10.51 14.17 -9.38
C VAL A 48 -10.98 12.72 -9.46
N VAL A 49 -11.08 12.16 -10.67
CA VAL A 49 -11.46 10.76 -10.90
C VAL A 49 -10.38 10.07 -11.73
N GLY A 50 -9.83 8.99 -11.18
CA GLY A 50 -8.89 8.12 -11.86
C GLY A 50 -9.38 6.67 -11.87
N ARG A 51 -8.85 5.86 -12.76
CA ARG A 51 -9.25 4.45 -12.88
C ARG A 51 -8.08 3.54 -13.25
N ASP A 52 -8.15 2.31 -12.79
CA ASP A 52 -7.26 1.25 -13.22
C ASP A 52 -7.68 0.63 -14.58
N MET A 53 -6.98 -0.44 -14.97
CA MET A 53 -7.14 -1.12 -16.26
C MET A 53 -8.31 -2.13 -16.29
N ARG A 54 -9.08 -2.33 -15.22
CA ARG A 54 -10.20 -3.28 -15.18
C ARG A 54 -11.27 -2.90 -16.18
N ASP A 55 -11.86 -3.90 -16.86
CA ASP A 55 -12.88 -3.69 -17.90
C ASP A 55 -14.11 -2.90 -17.39
N SER A 56 -14.44 -3.05 -16.12
CA SER A 56 -15.56 -2.35 -15.47
C SER A 56 -15.25 -0.91 -15.04
N SER A 57 -13.96 -0.56 -14.89
CA SER A 57 -13.55 0.75 -14.36
C SER A 57 -14.04 1.94 -15.19
N PRO A 58 -14.02 1.92 -16.55
CA PRO A 58 -14.51 3.05 -17.34
C PRO A 58 -15.98 3.37 -17.13
N ALA A 59 -16.86 2.34 -17.12
CA ALA A 59 -18.30 2.54 -16.95
C ALA A 59 -18.66 3.01 -15.54
N LEU A 60 -18.03 2.41 -14.52
CA LEU A 60 -18.25 2.78 -13.11
C LEU A 60 -17.74 4.20 -12.83
N ALA A 61 -16.56 4.58 -13.32
CA ALA A 61 -15.99 5.91 -13.18
C ALA A 61 -16.87 6.98 -13.86
N ALA A 62 -17.37 6.70 -15.07
CA ALA A 62 -18.28 7.60 -15.77
C ALA A 62 -19.60 7.79 -15.02
N ALA A 63 -20.19 6.71 -14.50
CA ALA A 63 -21.43 6.79 -13.72
C ALA A 63 -21.22 7.57 -12.39
N PHE A 64 -20.09 7.39 -11.73
CA PHE A 64 -19.72 8.18 -10.55
C PHE A 64 -19.58 9.68 -10.90
N ALA A 65 -18.88 9.99 -11.99
CA ALA A 65 -18.71 11.35 -12.49
C ALA A 65 -20.06 12.02 -12.80
N ASP A 66 -21.01 11.28 -13.41
CA ASP A 66 -22.40 11.73 -13.59
C ASP A 66 -23.09 12.06 -12.25
N GLY A 67 -22.82 11.25 -11.24
CA GLY A 67 -23.33 11.48 -9.88
C GLY A 67 -22.77 12.76 -9.29
N VAL A 68 -21.46 12.99 -9.41
CA VAL A 68 -20.76 14.18 -8.91
C VAL A 68 -21.27 15.43 -9.64
N THR A 69 -21.26 15.42 -10.98
CA THR A 69 -21.67 16.57 -11.79
C THR A 69 -23.15 16.89 -11.60
N GLY A 70 -23.99 15.87 -11.40
CA GLY A 70 -25.41 16.01 -11.05
C GLY A 70 -25.65 16.76 -9.72
N GLN A 71 -24.64 16.92 -8.86
CA GLN A 71 -24.69 17.70 -7.63
C GLN A 71 -24.00 19.09 -7.75
N GLY A 72 -23.53 19.47 -8.95
CA GLY A 72 -23.00 20.80 -9.25
C GLY A 72 -21.49 20.97 -9.09
N LEU A 73 -20.75 19.91 -8.73
CA LEU A 73 -19.28 19.92 -8.74
C LEU A 73 -18.75 19.48 -10.11
N ASP A 74 -17.64 20.05 -10.54
CA ASP A 74 -16.95 19.58 -11.72
C ASP A 74 -16.22 18.25 -11.45
N VAL A 75 -15.82 17.56 -12.52
CA VAL A 75 -14.96 16.39 -12.46
C VAL A 75 -13.70 16.62 -13.30
N VAL A 76 -12.55 16.31 -12.72
CA VAL A 76 -11.26 16.22 -13.40
C VAL A 76 -10.97 14.74 -13.65
N ASP A 77 -11.25 14.26 -14.86
CA ASP A 77 -10.95 12.88 -15.26
C ASP A 77 -9.48 12.77 -15.67
N ILE A 78 -8.68 12.05 -14.88
CA ILE A 78 -7.25 11.79 -15.17
C ILE A 78 -7.03 10.50 -15.94
N GLY A 79 -8.09 9.80 -16.32
CA GLY A 79 -8.03 8.59 -17.12
C GLY A 79 -7.41 7.40 -16.39
N LEU A 80 -6.56 6.64 -17.09
CA LEU A 80 -5.80 5.54 -16.50
C LEU A 80 -4.77 6.09 -15.51
N ALA A 81 -4.79 5.57 -14.29
CA ALA A 81 -3.93 6.01 -13.21
C ALA A 81 -3.60 4.85 -12.25
N SER A 82 -2.43 4.90 -11.60
CA SER A 82 -2.18 4.19 -10.36
C SER A 82 -2.83 4.90 -9.18
N THR A 83 -2.99 4.21 -8.06
CA THR A 83 -3.57 4.83 -6.86
C THR A 83 -2.72 6.02 -6.38
N ASP A 84 -1.40 5.90 -6.39
CA ASP A 84 -0.51 6.99 -5.99
C ASP A 84 -0.50 8.15 -7.01
N MET A 85 -0.74 7.89 -8.30
CA MET A 85 -0.96 8.97 -9.29
C MET A 85 -2.24 9.75 -8.99
N LEU A 86 -3.32 9.10 -8.51
CA LEU A 86 -4.50 9.82 -8.02
C LEU A 86 -4.16 10.68 -6.80
N TYR A 87 -3.37 10.16 -5.85
CA TYR A 87 -2.95 10.96 -4.69
C TYR A 87 -2.10 12.17 -5.09
N TYR A 88 -1.21 12.00 -6.07
CA TYR A 88 -0.49 13.12 -6.68
C TYR A 88 -1.44 14.17 -7.26
N ALA A 89 -2.45 13.75 -8.04
CA ALA A 89 -3.42 14.65 -8.63
C ALA A 89 -4.26 15.37 -7.56
N SER A 90 -4.76 14.63 -6.55
CA SER A 90 -5.48 15.21 -5.42
C SER A 90 -4.64 16.26 -4.67
N GLY A 91 -3.38 15.91 -4.37
CA GLY A 91 -2.48 16.82 -3.65
C GLY A 91 -2.07 18.05 -4.43
N THR A 92 -1.75 17.88 -5.72
CA THR A 92 -1.28 18.98 -6.58
C THR A 92 -2.40 19.96 -6.96
N LEU A 93 -3.61 19.44 -7.21
CA LEU A 93 -4.77 20.25 -7.57
C LEU A 93 -5.53 20.76 -6.34
N ASP A 94 -5.20 20.28 -5.15
CA ASP A 94 -5.91 20.52 -3.89
C ASP A 94 -7.41 20.20 -3.99
N LEU A 95 -7.72 19.03 -4.57
CA LEU A 95 -9.07 18.55 -4.81
C LEU A 95 -9.29 17.17 -4.20
N PRO A 96 -10.51 16.83 -3.74
CA PRO A 96 -10.85 15.46 -3.37
C PRO A 96 -10.73 14.52 -4.58
N GLY A 97 -10.44 13.24 -4.31
CA GLY A 97 -10.21 12.24 -5.34
C GLY A 97 -10.98 10.95 -5.15
N ALA A 98 -11.28 10.28 -6.26
CA ALA A 98 -11.87 8.95 -6.34
C ALA A 98 -11.07 8.07 -7.31
N MET A 99 -10.49 6.99 -6.80
CA MET A 99 -9.76 5.99 -7.60
C MET A 99 -10.59 4.74 -7.77
N PHE A 100 -10.89 4.40 -9.03
CA PHE A 100 -11.59 3.17 -9.38
C PHE A 100 -10.61 2.03 -9.52
N THR A 101 -10.58 1.16 -8.53
CA THR A 101 -9.70 0.00 -8.44
C THR A 101 -10.19 -0.98 -7.38
N ALA A 102 -9.84 -2.25 -7.53
CA ALA A 102 -9.92 -3.23 -6.47
C ALA A 102 -8.52 -3.77 -6.08
N SER A 103 -7.44 -3.00 -6.40
CA SER A 103 -6.05 -3.35 -6.11
C SER A 103 -5.74 -4.78 -6.59
N HIS A 104 -5.35 -5.65 -5.69
CA HIS A 104 -4.97 -7.04 -5.96
C HIS A 104 -6.14 -8.05 -5.99
N ASN A 105 -7.39 -7.61 -5.85
CA ASN A 105 -8.53 -8.53 -5.91
C ASN A 105 -8.72 -9.11 -7.32
N PRO A 106 -9.32 -10.32 -7.44
CA PRO A 106 -9.63 -10.93 -8.73
C PRO A 106 -10.44 -10.04 -9.67
N ALA A 107 -10.43 -10.37 -10.97
CA ALA A 107 -11.06 -9.60 -12.05
C ALA A 107 -12.55 -9.28 -11.84
N ALA A 108 -13.29 -10.16 -11.13
CA ALA A 108 -14.71 -9.96 -10.85
C ALA A 108 -15.02 -8.80 -9.90
N TYR A 109 -14.00 -8.25 -9.23
CA TYR A 109 -14.16 -7.15 -8.26
C TYR A 109 -13.81 -5.81 -8.88
N ASN A 110 -14.45 -4.77 -8.36
CA ASN A 110 -14.00 -3.38 -8.49
C ASN A 110 -14.27 -2.64 -7.17
N GLY A 111 -13.80 -1.41 -7.08
CA GLY A 111 -13.96 -0.61 -5.87
C GLY A 111 -13.68 0.87 -6.10
N ILE A 112 -13.79 1.64 -5.03
CA ILE A 112 -13.53 3.08 -5.04
C ILE A 112 -12.75 3.42 -3.77
N LYS A 113 -11.51 3.90 -3.94
CA LYS A 113 -10.74 4.56 -2.88
C LYS A 113 -11.02 6.05 -2.94
N LEU A 114 -11.40 6.65 -1.82
CA LEU A 114 -11.75 8.06 -1.73
C LEU A 114 -10.75 8.83 -0.87
N CYS A 115 -10.42 10.05 -1.30
CA CYS A 115 -9.69 11.00 -0.47
C CYS A 115 -10.31 12.40 -0.56
N ARG A 116 -10.11 13.20 0.49
CA ARG A 116 -10.33 14.66 0.46
C ARG A 116 -9.13 15.34 -0.21
N ALA A 117 -9.20 16.65 -0.41
CA ALA A 117 -8.09 17.47 -0.88
C ALA A 117 -6.79 17.16 -0.07
N GLY A 118 -5.64 17.24 -0.74
CA GLY A 118 -4.35 16.86 -0.13
C GLY A 118 -4.21 15.36 0.15
N ALA A 119 -4.89 14.50 -0.61
CA ALA A 119 -4.84 13.04 -0.50
C ALA A 119 -5.21 12.49 0.91
N VAL A 120 -6.00 13.25 1.69
CA VAL A 120 -6.44 12.83 3.03
C VAL A 120 -7.48 11.70 2.90
N PRO A 121 -7.24 10.50 3.44
CA PRO A 121 -8.12 9.36 3.20
C PRO A 121 -9.51 9.56 3.81
N VAL A 122 -10.55 9.09 3.10
CA VAL A 122 -11.92 8.99 3.61
C VAL A 122 -12.14 7.57 4.13
N GLY A 123 -12.20 7.41 5.44
CA GLY A 123 -12.52 6.16 6.12
C GLY A 123 -13.96 6.12 6.64
N GLN A 124 -14.30 5.05 7.34
CA GLN A 124 -15.65 4.84 7.88
C GLN A 124 -16.11 6.03 8.74
N ASP A 125 -15.26 6.46 9.68
CA ASP A 125 -15.59 7.52 10.65
C ASP A 125 -15.41 8.94 10.08
N SER A 126 -14.67 9.07 8.95
CA SER A 126 -14.40 10.37 8.32
C SER A 126 -15.25 10.66 7.08
N GLY A 127 -16.20 9.74 6.73
CA GLY A 127 -17.13 10.02 5.63
C GLY A 127 -17.76 8.81 4.95
N LEU A 128 -17.12 7.62 4.90
CA LEU A 128 -17.67 6.47 4.18
C LEU A 128 -19.05 6.03 4.72
N ALA A 129 -19.26 6.09 6.04
CA ALA A 129 -20.57 5.77 6.60
C ALA A 129 -21.66 6.75 6.12
N THR A 130 -21.33 8.05 6.05
CA THR A 130 -22.24 9.08 5.52
C THR A 130 -22.54 8.87 4.03
N ILE A 131 -21.48 8.58 3.23
CA ILE A 131 -21.64 8.28 1.80
C ILE A 131 -22.54 7.07 1.59
N ARG A 132 -22.31 5.98 2.35
CA ARG A 132 -23.14 4.76 2.31
C ARG A 132 -24.62 5.08 2.55
N ASP A 133 -24.90 5.77 3.65
CA ASP A 133 -26.28 6.04 4.09
C ASP A 133 -27.01 6.99 3.11
N GLU A 134 -26.29 7.94 2.53
CA GLU A 134 -26.84 8.85 1.55
C GLU A 134 -27.03 8.19 0.18
N ALA A 135 -26.04 7.42 -0.29
CA ALA A 135 -26.17 6.64 -1.51
C ALA A 135 -27.32 5.64 -1.44
N GLY A 136 -27.53 4.99 -0.27
CA GLY A 136 -28.71 4.15 -0.04
C GLY A 136 -30.01 4.89 -0.26
N ARG A 137 -30.16 6.09 0.28
CA ARG A 137 -31.34 6.95 0.06
C ARG A 137 -31.51 7.31 -1.42
N PHE A 138 -30.43 7.57 -2.14
CA PHE A 138 -30.49 7.86 -3.57
C PHE A 138 -30.88 6.67 -4.43
N LEU A 139 -30.48 5.47 -4.06
CA LEU A 139 -30.94 4.25 -4.73
C LEU A 139 -32.43 4.00 -4.52
N ASP A 140 -32.97 4.36 -3.35
CA ASP A 140 -34.40 4.21 -3.04
C ASP A 140 -35.28 5.26 -3.72
N SER A 141 -34.86 6.53 -3.72
CA SER A 141 -35.71 7.70 -4.09
C SER A 141 -35.25 8.43 -5.36
N GLY A 142 -34.14 7.99 -5.96
CA GLY A 142 -33.47 8.68 -7.06
C GLY A 142 -32.53 9.79 -6.59
N VAL A 143 -31.47 10.04 -7.37
CA VAL A 143 -30.52 11.12 -7.13
C VAL A 143 -31.15 12.45 -7.53
N PRO A 144 -31.34 13.40 -6.59
CA PRO A 144 -31.90 14.71 -6.96
C PRO A 144 -30.86 15.52 -7.75
N GLY A 145 -31.30 16.06 -8.89
CA GLY A 145 -30.45 16.94 -9.69
C GLY A 145 -30.44 18.37 -9.16
N VAL A 146 -29.43 19.14 -9.58
CA VAL A 146 -29.32 20.57 -9.32
C VAL A 146 -29.59 21.40 -10.59
N PRO A 147 -30.00 22.69 -10.48
CA PRO A 147 -30.25 23.51 -11.65
C PRO A 147 -29.04 23.75 -12.56
N SER A 148 -27.83 23.68 -12.01
CA SER A 148 -26.57 23.90 -12.72
C SER A 148 -25.65 22.71 -12.46
N PRO A 149 -25.70 21.67 -13.28
CA PRO A 149 -24.76 20.55 -13.21
C PRO A 149 -23.32 21.01 -13.46
N GLY A 150 -22.35 20.30 -12.86
CA GLY A 150 -20.94 20.49 -13.17
C GLY A 150 -20.56 19.91 -14.53
N ALA A 151 -19.33 20.13 -14.94
CA ALA A 151 -18.75 19.65 -16.18
C ALA A 151 -17.63 18.62 -15.91
N VAL A 152 -17.38 17.76 -16.91
CA VAL A 152 -16.22 16.85 -16.91
C VAL A 152 -15.15 17.44 -17.83
N ARG A 153 -13.91 17.56 -17.32
CA ARG A 153 -12.71 17.86 -18.12
C ARG A 153 -11.67 16.77 -17.95
N THR A 154 -10.90 16.51 -18.97
CA THR A 154 -9.80 15.53 -18.92
C THR A 154 -8.48 16.26 -18.68
N GLU A 155 -7.60 15.66 -17.86
CA GLU A 155 -6.26 16.18 -17.58
C GLU A 155 -5.24 15.04 -17.53
N ASP A 156 -4.12 15.19 -18.26
CA ASP A 156 -3.00 14.24 -18.19
C ASP A 156 -2.09 14.58 -17.01
N MET A 157 -1.99 13.69 -16.06
CA MET A 157 -1.17 13.86 -14.86
C MET A 157 0.13 13.06 -14.88
N LEU A 158 0.32 12.11 -15.83
CA LEU A 158 1.41 11.12 -15.79
C LEU A 158 2.81 11.75 -15.83
N THR A 159 3.03 12.69 -16.76
CA THR A 159 4.34 13.36 -16.88
C THR A 159 4.66 14.22 -15.65
N GLY A 160 3.66 14.90 -15.10
CA GLY A 160 3.78 15.70 -13.87
C GLY A 160 4.09 14.82 -12.67
N TYR A 161 3.37 13.72 -12.51
CA TYR A 161 3.58 12.70 -11.49
C TYR A 161 5.00 12.13 -11.53
N ALA A 162 5.48 11.67 -12.70
CA ALA A 162 6.83 11.13 -12.84
C ALA A 162 7.91 12.13 -12.44
N ARG A 163 7.77 13.39 -12.85
CA ARG A 163 8.69 14.47 -12.48
C ARG A 163 8.68 14.73 -10.97
N TYR A 164 7.50 14.75 -10.36
CA TYR A 164 7.33 15.00 -8.94
C TYR A 164 8.00 13.90 -8.11
N LEU A 165 7.74 12.62 -8.41
CA LEU A 165 8.34 11.49 -7.69
C LEU A 165 9.87 11.52 -7.78
N ARG A 166 10.41 11.72 -8.99
CA ARG A 166 11.87 11.85 -9.17
C ARG A 166 12.48 13.04 -8.42
N GLY A 167 11.71 14.08 -8.18
CA GLY A 167 12.14 15.23 -7.39
C GLY A 167 12.20 14.97 -5.88
N LEU A 168 11.55 13.92 -5.39
CA LEU A 168 11.55 13.55 -3.97
C LEU A 168 12.73 12.66 -3.57
N VAL A 169 13.41 12.03 -4.54
CA VAL A 169 14.51 11.09 -4.30
C VAL A 169 15.78 11.58 -4.97
N ASP A 170 16.91 11.59 -4.24
CA ASP A 170 18.22 11.83 -4.87
C ASP A 170 18.63 10.61 -5.70
N LEU A 171 18.59 10.76 -7.02
CA LEU A 171 18.90 9.73 -8.01
C LEU A 171 20.29 9.93 -8.67
N THR A 172 21.07 10.92 -8.23
CA THR A 172 22.36 11.27 -8.85
C THR A 172 23.39 10.14 -8.81
N SER A 173 23.28 9.25 -7.83
CA SER A 173 24.12 8.05 -7.72
C SER A 173 23.92 7.06 -8.86
N LEU A 174 22.76 7.04 -9.50
CA LEU A 174 22.51 6.18 -10.67
C LEU A 174 23.37 6.59 -11.86
N ASP A 175 23.55 7.89 -12.10
CA ASP A 175 24.36 8.41 -13.21
C ASP A 175 25.85 8.10 -13.01
N ALA A 176 26.28 7.98 -11.76
CA ALA A 176 27.66 7.66 -11.38
C ALA A 176 27.96 6.15 -11.34
N SER A 177 26.95 5.30 -11.40
CA SER A 177 27.06 3.84 -11.36
C SER A 177 26.98 3.23 -12.76
N PRO A 178 27.44 1.98 -12.97
CA PRO A 178 27.08 1.22 -14.17
C PRO A 178 25.56 1.11 -14.30
N GLU A 179 25.08 1.06 -15.55
CA GLU A 179 23.65 0.89 -15.84
C GLU A 179 23.08 -0.30 -15.07
N LEU A 180 21.98 -0.08 -14.35
CA LEU A 180 21.28 -1.14 -13.63
C LEU A 180 20.33 -1.90 -14.57
N THR A 181 20.35 -3.22 -14.50
CA THR A 181 19.34 -4.05 -15.15
C THR A 181 18.26 -4.43 -14.15
N VAL A 182 17.03 -4.00 -14.39
CA VAL A 182 15.91 -4.21 -13.49
C VAL A 182 14.77 -4.94 -14.20
N VAL A 183 14.42 -6.12 -13.73
CA VAL A 183 13.19 -6.79 -14.18
C VAL A 183 12.03 -6.20 -13.42
N VAL A 184 11.01 -5.74 -14.13
CA VAL A 184 9.82 -5.19 -13.50
C VAL A 184 8.62 -6.02 -13.90
N ASP A 185 7.96 -6.60 -12.90
CA ASP A 185 6.69 -7.31 -13.03
C ASP A 185 5.55 -6.34 -12.70
N ALA A 186 4.75 -6.01 -13.71
CA ALA A 186 3.57 -5.16 -13.53
C ALA A 186 2.30 -5.97 -13.25
N GLY A 187 2.34 -7.30 -13.29
CA GLY A 187 1.18 -8.19 -13.08
C GLY A 187 -0.03 -7.81 -13.93
N ASN A 188 0.16 -7.34 -15.17
CA ASN A 188 -0.87 -6.75 -16.02
C ASN A 188 -1.60 -5.53 -15.43
N GLY A 189 -1.05 -4.95 -14.35
CA GLY A 189 -1.59 -3.82 -13.60
C GLY A 189 -1.00 -2.46 -14.00
N MET A 190 -1.30 -1.46 -13.18
CA MET A 190 -0.95 -0.06 -13.46
C MET A 190 0.54 0.24 -13.43
N GLY A 191 1.39 -0.65 -12.88
CA GLY A 191 2.84 -0.58 -13.04
C GLY A 191 3.28 -0.54 -14.50
N GLY A 192 2.58 -1.27 -15.40
CA GLY A 192 2.84 -1.24 -16.84
C GLY A 192 2.58 0.12 -17.50
N HIS A 193 1.72 0.94 -16.91
CA HIS A 193 1.42 2.31 -17.35
C HIS A 193 2.41 3.35 -16.79
N THR A 194 2.76 3.24 -15.50
CA THR A 194 3.51 4.28 -14.78
C THR A 194 5.02 4.12 -14.88
N VAL A 195 5.55 2.88 -14.78
CA VAL A 195 6.99 2.60 -14.81
C VAL A 195 7.69 3.16 -16.06
N PRO A 196 7.17 2.98 -17.30
CA PRO A 196 7.85 3.50 -18.49
C PRO A 196 8.13 5.00 -18.41
N THR A 197 7.20 5.79 -17.87
CA THR A 197 7.37 7.25 -17.76
C THR A 197 8.21 7.66 -16.54
N VAL A 198 8.05 6.96 -15.41
CA VAL A 198 8.82 7.29 -14.19
C VAL A 198 10.29 6.93 -14.34
N PHE A 199 10.61 5.84 -15.05
CA PHE A 199 12.01 5.38 -15.23
C PHE A 199 12.66 5.92 -16.50
N ASP A 200 11.92 6.64 -17.36
CA ASP A 200 12.49 7.24 -18.57
C ASP A 200 13.63 8.18 -18.27
N GLY A 201 14.77 7.98 -18.94
CA GLY A 201 15.98 8.78 -18.76
C GLY A 201 16.78 8.50 -17.47
N LEU A 202 16.38 7.53 -16.64
CA LEU A 202 17.24 7.00 -15.58
C LEU A 202 18.27 6.03 -16.17
N ASN A 203 19.45 5.92 -15.55
CA ASN A 203 20.49 4.96 -15.94
C ASN A 203 20.10 3.52 -15.55
N VAL A 204 18.94 3.07 -16.05
CA VAL A 204 18.30 1.80 -15.72
C VAL A 204 17.76 1.15 -16.99
N ARG A 205 18.21 -0.06 -17.29
CA ARG A 205 17.63 -0.92 -18.32
C ARG A 205 16.48 -1.73 -17.73
N VAL A 206 15.24 -1.37 -18.08
CA VAL A 206 14.04 -2.10 -17.67
C VAL A 206 13.86 -3.33 -18.55
N VAL A 207 13.68 -4.49 -17.94
CA VAL A 207 13.22 -5.74 -18.58
C VAL A 207 11.76 -5.93 -18.17
N PRO A 208 10.80 -5.65 -19.06
CA PRO A 208 9.37 -5.69 -18.70
C PRO A 208 8.87 -7.13 -18.58
N LEU A 209 7.99 -7.35 -17.61
CA LEU A 209 7.23 -8.57 -17.41
C LEU A 209 5.77 -8.18 -17.17
N TYR A 210 4.85 -8.67 -18.02
CA TYR A 210 3.40 -8.46 -17.93
C TYR A 210 2.98 -6.98 -17.89
N PHE A 211 3.54 -6.14 -18.77
CA PHE A 211 3.25 -4.71 -18.87
C PHE A 211 1.96 -4.39 -19.62
N GLU A 212 1.43 -5.33 -20.40
CA GLU A 212 0.13 -5.18 -21.07
C GLU A 212 -0.96 -5.04 -20.01
N LEU A 213 -1.71 -3.94 -20.07
CA LEU A 213 -2.80 -3.68 -19.16
C LEU A 213 -3.98 -4.62 -19.42
N ASP A 214 -4.27 -5.52 -18.47
CA ASP A 214 -5.37 -6.48 -18.59
C ASP A 214 -5.97 -6.79 -17.20
N GLY A 215 -7.19 -6.27 -16.96
CA GLY A 215 -7.91 -6.49 -15.71
C GLY A 215 -8.34 -7.93 -15.44
N ASN A 216 -8.10 -8.86 -16.37
CA ASN A 216 -8.34 -10.30 -16.18
C ASN A 216 -7.13 -11.04 -15.60
N PHE A 217 -5.95 -10.37 -15.50
CA PHE A 217 -4.73 -10.92 -14.93
C PHE A 217 -4.34 -12.30 -15.50
N PRO A 218 -4.11 -12.42 -16.82
CA PRO A 218 -3.98 -13.72 -17.49
C PRO A 218 -2.72 -14.51 -17.12
N ASN A 219 -1.73 -13.89 -16.48
CA ASN A 219 -0.46 -14.53 -16.16
C ASN A 219 -0.42 -15.04 -14.71
N HIS A 220 -0.68 -14.17 -13.76
CA HIS A 220 -0.83 -14.46 -12.33
C HIS A 220 -1.68 -13.36 -11.66
N GLU A 221 -2.17 -13.62 -10.47
CA GLU A 221 -2.86 -12.59 -9.69
C GLU A 221 -1.92 -11.41 -9.36
N ALA A 222 -2.42 -10.20 -9.47
CA ALA A 222 -1.64 -8.98 -9.19
C ALA A 222 -1.47 -8.75 -7.68
N ASN A 223 -1.04 -9.79 -6.97
CA ASN A 223 -0.82 -9.80 -5.52
C ASN A 223 0.58 -10.31 -5.18
N PRO A 224 1.63 -9.46 -5.22
CA PRO A 224 3.00 -9.89 -4.94
C PRO A 224 3.25 -10.31 -3.47
N LEU A 225 2.27 -10.12 -2.57
CA LEU A 225 2.36 -10.65 -1.20
C LEU A 225 2.29 -12.19 -1.17
N ASP A 226 1.62 -12.80 -2.14
CA ASP A 226 1.63 -14.25 -2.33
C ASP A 226 2.93 -14.66 -3.06
N PRO A 227 3.81 -15.47 -2.44
CA PRO A 227 5.06 -15.89 -3.06
C PRO A 227 4.88 -16.62 -4.40
N ALA A 228 3.74 -17.26 -4.65
CA ALA A 228 3.45 -17.91 -5.92
C ALA A 228 3.45 -16.93 -7.10
N ASN A 229 3.07 -15.67 -6.85
CA ASN A 229 3.01 -14.62 -7.86
C ASN A 229 4.38 -13.96 -8.12
N LEU A 230 5.42 -14.27 -7.34
CA LEU A 230 6.79 -13.78 -7.56
C LEU A 230 7.65 -14.75 -8.36
N VAL A 231 7.21 -15.99 -8.58
CA VAL A 231 8.02 -17.08 -9.17
C VAL A 231 8.56 -16.71 -10.55
N ASP A 232 7.77 -16.06 -11.39
CA ASP A 232 8.20 -15.69 -12.73
C ASP A 232 9.18 -14.51 -12.73
N LEU A 233 8.97 -13.54 -11.85
CA LEU A 233 9.93 -12.47 -11.60
C LEU A 233 11.28 -13.03 -11.10
N GLN A 234 11.27 -13.92 -10.12
CA GLN A 234 12.47 -14.57 -9.56
C GLN A 234 13.27 -15.31 -10.64
N LYS A 235 12.59 -16.12 -11.46
CA LYS A 235 13.21 -16.82 -12.59
C LYS A 235 13.79 -15.84 -13.61
N ARG A 236 13.06 -14.78 -13.91
CA ARG A 236 13.48 -13.80 -14.90
C ARG A 236 14.69 -13.00 -14.43
N VAL A 237 14.75 -12.59 -13.16
CA VAL A 237 15.93 -11.94 -12.56
C VAL A 237 17.18 -12.78 -12.76
N VAL A 238 17.12 -14.05 -12.39
CA VAL A 238 18.26 -14.99 -12.52
C VAL A 238 18.64 -15.20 -14.00
N ALA A 239 17.64 -15.40 -14.87
CA ALA A 239 17.87 -15.66 -16.31
C ALA A 239 18.52 -14.47 -17.03
N GLU A 240 18.16 -13.24 -16.69
CA GLU A 240 18.72 -12.01 -17.25
C GLU A 240 20.04 -11.59 -16.58
N GLY A 241 20.42 -12.21 -15.44
CA GLY A 241 21.49 -11.73 -14.59
C GLY A 241 21.21 -10.30 -14.13
N ALA A 242 19.94 -10.01 -13.84
CA ALA A 242 19.51 -8.67 -13.47
C ALA A 242 19.97 -8.31 -12.06
N ASP A 243 20.08 -7.01 -11.82
CA ASP A 243 20.55 -6.48 -10.56
C ASP A 243 19.46 -6.46 -9.49
N LEU A 244 18.21 -6.31 -9.94
CA LEU A 244 17.03 -6.14 -9.09
C LEU A 244 15.78 -6.61 -9.85
N GLY A 245 14.86 -7.25 -9.16
CA GLY A 245 13.48 -7.46 -9.57
C GLY A 245 12.56 -6.56 -8.77
N LEU A 246 11.54 -5.96 -9.41
CA LEU A 246 10.48 -5.20 -8.77
C LEU A 246 9.13 -5.78 -9.19
N ALA A 247 8.21 -5.98 -8.26
CA ALA A 247 6.84 -6.38 -8.52
C ALA A 247 5.87 -5.34 -7.95
N PHE A 248 4.90 -4.91 -8.76
CA PHE A 248 3.82 -4.01 -8.35
C PHE A 248 2.51 -4.78 -8.26
N ASP A 249 1.62 -4.35 -7.37
CA ASP A 249 0.26 -4.88 -7.36
C ASP A 249 -0.63 -4.18 -8.40
N GLY A 250 -1.91 -4.58 -8.47
CA GLY A 250 -2.80 -4.19 -9.56
C GLY A 250 -2.95 -2.68 -9.78
N ASP A 251 -3.00 -1.90 -8.72
CA ASP A 251 -3.10 -0.43 -8.78
C ASP A 251 -1.78 0.29 -8.43
N ALA A 252 -0.69 -0.49 -8.31
CA ALA A 252 0.69 -0.06 -8.18
C ALA A 252 0.98 0.87 -6.97
N ASP A 253 0.19 0.77 -5.90
CA ASP A 253 0.47 1.48 -4.65
C ASP A 253 1.45 0.72 -3.74
N ARG A 254 1.74 -0.57 -4.07
CA ARG A 254 2.71 -1.42 -3.39
C ARG A 254 3.86 -1.82 -4.32
N CYS A 255 5.06 -1.99 -3.72
CA CYS A 255 6.24 -2.47 -4.40
C CYS A 255 6.97 -3.52 -3.57
N PHE A 256 7.21 -4.67 -4.19
CA PHE A 256 7.99 -5.78 -3.67
C PHE A 256 9.28 -5.89 -4.47
N ALA A 257 10.33 -6.44 -3.86
CA ALA A 257 11.61 -6.61 -4.50
C ALA A 257 12.11 -8.06 -4.47
N VAL A 258 12.91 -8.39 -5.48
CA VAL A 258 13.65 -9.65 -5.62
C VAL A 258 15.12 -9.29 -5.83
N ASP A 259 16.02 -9.91 -5.09
CA ASP A 259 17.45 -9.64 -5.16
C ASP A 259 18.11 -10.26 -6.41
N ASP A 260 19.40 -9.99 -6.60
CA ASP A 260 20.24 -10.48 -7.70
C ASP A 260 20.38 -12.03 -7.76
N ARG A 261 19.98 -12.73 -6.71
CA ARG A 261 19.97 -14.22 -6.63
C ARG A 261 18.59 -14.82 -6.91
N GLY A 262 17.57 -13.96 -7.11
CA GLY A 262 16.19 -14.41 -7.26
C GLY A 262 15.46 -14.64 -5.94
N GLU A 263 16.02 -14.19 -4.81
CA GLU A 263 15.35 -14.30 -3.51
C GLU A 263 14.47 -13.10 -3.23
N ALA A 264 13.29 -13.33 -2.65
CA ALA A 264 12.38 -12.26 -2.28
C ALA A 264 12.96 -11.43 -1.11
N VAL A 265 12.95 -10.11 -1.27
CA VAL A 265 13.35 -9.17 -0.22
C VAL A 265 12.18 -8.87 0.70
N SER A 266 12.38 -8.98 2.01
CA SER A 266 11.34 -8.65 2.98
C SER A 266 10.87 -7.20 2.86
N PRO A 267 9.55 -6.92 2.79
CA PRO A 267 9.04 -5.54 2.84
C PRO A 267 9.46 -4.78 4.09
N SER A 268 9.73 -5.48 5.20
CA SER A 268 10.28 -4.87 6.41
C SER A 268 11.71 -4.38 6.21
N ALA A 269 12.53 -5.12 5.45
CA ALA A 269 13.90 -4.70 5.12
C ALA A 269 13.88 -3.47 4.19
N ILE A 270 12.96 -3.42 3.21
CA ILE A 270 12.73 -2.23 2.38
C ILE A 270 12.29 -1.04 3.25
N THR A 271 11.36 -1.28 4.20
CA THR A 271 10.95 -0.24 5.18
C THR A 271 12.14 0.30 5.94
N GLY A 272 13.04 -0.56 6.42
CA GLY A 272 14.27 -0.15 7.13
C GLY A 272 15.21 0.68 6.26
N LEU A 273 15.43 0.27 5.01
CA LEU A 273 16.26 0.98 4.04
C LEU A 273 15.68 2.38 3.72
N VAL A 274 14.40 2.46 3.40
CA VAL A 274 13.75 3.74 3.09
C VAL A 274 13.72 4.64 4.32
N ALA A 275 13.45 4.10 5.51
CA ALA A 275 13.50 4.83 6.77
C ALA A 275 14.86 5.47 7.01
N ALA A 276 15.96 4.72 6.81
CA ALA A 276 17.33 5.24 6.97
C ALA A 276 17.60 6.40 6.00
N ARG A 277 17.14 6.30 4.74
CA ARG A 277 17.32 7.35 3.73
C ARG A 277 16.50 8.60 4.05
N GLU A 278 15.23 8.44 4.44
CA GLU A 278 14.36 9.56 4.81
C GLU A 278 14.84 10.26 6.10
N LEU A 279 15.35 9.51 7.08
CA LEU A 279 16.00 10.08 8.26
C LEU A 279 17.25 10.88 7.90
N ALA A 280 18.11 10.33 7.04
CA ALA A 280 19.32 11.04 6.60
C ALA A 280 18.94 12.33 5.85
N ARG A 281 17.91 12.32 5.01
CA ARG A 281 17.40 13.51 4.31
C ARG A 281 16.86 14.56 5.28
N ALA A 282 16.06 14.16 6.26
CA ALA A 282 15.51 15.06 7.26
C ALA A 282 16.60 15.68 8.14
N HIS A 283 17.56 14.88 8.60
CA HIS A 283 18.70 15.39 9.38
C HIS A 283 19.58 16.36 8.57
N ALA A 284 19.81 16.10 7.27
CA ALA A 284 20.50 17.02 6.39
C ALA A 284 19.74 18.35 6.21
N ALA A 285 18.42 18.34 6.31
CA ALA A 285 17.57 19.54 6.35
C ALA A 285 17.55 20.24 7.73
N GLY A 286 18.26 19.70 8.74
CA GLY A 286 18.33 20.27 10.09
C GLY A 286 17.20 19.84 11.03
N GLU A 287 16.40 18.85 10.65
CA GLU A 287 15.34 18.32 11.54
C GLU A 287 15.94 17.45 12.65
N SER A 288 15.34 17.49 13.82
CA SER A 288 15.69 16.67 14.99
C SER A 288 14.42 15.99 15.54
N ASP A 289 14.58 14.91 16.31
CA ASP A 289 13.47 14.08 16.84
C ASP A 289 12.54 13.57 15.72
N VAL A 290 13.15 13.12 14.61
CA VAL A 290 12.42 12.70 13.43
C VAL A 290 11.74 11.36 13.67
N ALA A 291 10.41 11.30 13.48
CA ALA A 291 9.64 10.09 13.65
C ALA A 291 9.54 9.27 12.35
N VAL A 292 9.53 7.95 12.50
CA VAL A 292 9.20 6.96 11.47
C VAL A 292 8.14 6.01 12.01
N ILE A 293 7.09 5.78 11.21
CA ILE A 293 5.98 4.89 11.60
C ILE A 293 6.23 3.48 11.07
N HIS A 294 5.88 2.48 11.86
CA HIS A 294 5.80 1.09 11.41
C HIS A 294 4.61 0.38 12.06
N ASN A 295 4.03 -0.61 11.38
CA ASN A 295 2.97 -1.38 12.02
C ASN A 295 3.55 -2.50 12.91
N LEU A 296 2.68 -3.11 13.71
CA LEU A 296 3.08 -4.07 14.76
C LEU A 296 3.58 -5.42 14.23
N ILE A 297 3.33 -5.75 12.95
CA ILE A 297 3.83 -6.98 12.30
C ILE A 297 5.07 -6.73 11.43
N THR A 298 5.55 -5.51 11.37
CA THR A 298 6.84 -5.17 10.76
C THR A 298 7.97 -5.74 11.63
N SER A 299 9.05 -6.24 10.99
CA SER A 299 10.22 -6.77 11.70
C SER A 299 10.74 -5.79 12.76
N ARG A 300 11.20 -6.33 13.89
CA ARG A 300 11.87 -5.53 14.93
C ARG A 300 13.19 -4.89 14.44
N ALA A 301 13.75 -5.37 13.32
CA ALA A 301 14.86 -4.69 12.67
C ALA A 301 14.53 -3.23 12.32
N VAL A 302 13.24 -2.92 12.01
CA VAL A 302 12.82 -1.56 11.62
C VAL A 302 13.02 -0.55 12.77
N PRO A 303 12.44 -0.73 13.98
CA PRO A 303 12.70 0.20 15.08
C PRO A 303 14.17 0.25 15.50
N GLU A 304 14.93 -0.84 15.41
CA GLU A 304 16.36 -0.85 15.67
C GLU A 304 17.11 0.05 14.67
N LEU A 305 16.86 -0.12 13.36
CA LEU A 305 17.45 0.70 12.29
C LEU A 305 17.07 2.18 12.43
N VAL A 306 15.82 2.47 12.76
CA VAL A 306 15.37 3.84 13.01
C VAL A 306 16.17 4.48 14.15
N ALA A 307 16.38 3.75 15.26
CA ALA A 307 17.19 4.24 16.39
C ALA A 307 18.66 4.41 16.03
N GLU A 308 19.27 3.45 15.29
CA GLU A 308 20.65 3.52 14.81
C GLU A 308 20.91 4.75 13.92
N HIS A 309 19.87 5.18 13.14
CA HIS A 309 19.94 6.37 12.29
C HIS A 309 19.42 7.64 12.99
N GLY A 310 19.31 7.62 14.31
CA GLY A 310 18.97 8.81 15.12
C GLY A 310 17.50 9.22 15.04
N GLY A 311 16.61 8.35 14.57
CA GLY A 311 15.18 8.58 14.49
C GLY A 311 14.44 8.02 15.70
N ARG A 312 13.14 8.31 15.76
CA ARG A 312 12.20 7.80 16.77
C ARG A 312 11.16 6.91 16.07
N ALA A 313 11.20 5.60 16.38
CA ALA A 313 10.20 4.66 15.88
C ALA A 313 8.85 4.82 16.60
N VAL A 314 7.77 4.85 15.84
CA VAL A 314 6.40 4.92 16.36
C VAL A 314 5.60 3.75 15.80
N ARG A 315 5.15 2.86 16.70
CA ARG A 315 4.43 1.64 16.35
C ARG A 315 2.93 1.88 16.27
N THR A 316 2.26 1.35 15.25
CA THR A 316 0.81 1.46 15.07
C THR A 316 0.14 0.11 14.91
N ARG A 317 -1.20 0.11 14.95
CA ARG A 317 -2.04 -0.98 14.48
C ARG A 317 -1.86 -1.19 12.97
N VAL A 318 -2.24 -2.38 12.47
CA VAL A 318 -2.26 -2.67 11.03
C VAL A 318 -3.39 -1.87 10.36
N GLY A 319 -3.05 -1.22 9.25
CA GLY A 319 -4.02 -0.53 8.40
C GLY A 319 -3.59 0.89 8.02
N HIS A 320 -3.71 1.19 6.74
CA HIS A 320 -3.20 2.41 6.13
C HIS A 320 -3.76 3.71 6.74
N SER A 321 -5.00 3.72 7.23
CA SER A 321 -5.59 4.90 7.87
C SER A 321 -4.90 5.23 9.21
N PHE A 322 -4.53 4.22 9.99
CA PHE A 322 -3.82 4.42 11.25
C PHE A 322 -2.42 4.99 11.02
N ILE A 323 -1.72 4.52 9.99
CA ILE A 323 -0.39 5.05 9.65
C ILE A 323 -0.51 6.51 9.23
N LYS A 324 -1.41 6.85 8.28
CA LYS A 324 -1.60 8.23 7.80
C LYS A 324 -2.01 9.17 8.94
N GLN A 325 -2.90 8.74 9.84
CA GLN A 325 -3.28 9.50 11.02
C GLN A 325 -2.08 9.73 11.94
N THR A 326 -1.34 8.68 12.31
CA THR A 326 -0.18 8.79 13.20
C THR A 326 0.93 9.64 12.56
N MET A 327 1.12 9.57 11.23
CA MET A 327 2.03 10.47 10.52
C MET A 327 1.60 11.94 10.64
N ALA A 328 0.29 12.21 10.57
CA ALA A 328 -0.24 13.57 10.73
C ALA A 328 -0.04 14.09 12.16
N GLU A 329 -0.26 13.24 13.17
CA GLU A 329 -0.13 13.59 14.59
C GLU A 329 1.33 13.79 15.02
N THR A 330 2.26 13.01 14.46
CA THR A 330 3.67 12.98 14.87
C THR A 330 4.61 13.78 13.97
N GLY A 331 4.14 14.20 12.79
CA GLY A 331 4.97 14.79 11.76
C GLY A 331 5.98 13.83 11.14
N ALA A 332 5.76 12.50 11.24
CA ALA A 332 6.69 11.48 10.78
C ALA A 332 7.04 11.67 9.29
N VAL A 333 8.31 11.46 8.97
CA VAL A 333 8.82 11.64 7.58
C VAL A 333 8.44 10.49 6.69
N PHE A 334 8.30 9.28 7.28
CA PHE A 334 8.06 8.04 6.57
C PHE A 334 7.24 7.08 7.43
N GLY A 335 6.52 6.18 6.78
CA GLY A 335 5.86 5.04 7.40
C GLY A 335 5.94 3.83 6.49
N GLY A 336 6.04 2.62 7.06
CA GLY A 336 6.07 1.39 6.28
C GLY A 336 5.31 0.24 6.93
N GLU A 337 4.78 -0.64 6.08
CA GLU A 337 4.07 -1.84 6.50
C GLU A 337 4.71 -3.11 5.93
N HIS A 338 4.54 -4.22 6.63
CA HIS A 338 4.93 -5.53 6.11
C HIS A 338 4.16 -5.93 4.84
N SER A 339 3.02 -5.29 4.58
CA SER A 339 2.23 -5.45 3.36
C SER A 339 2.77 -4.72 2.13
N ALA A 340 3.96 -4.10 2.24
CA ALA A 340 4.64 -3.32 1.20
C ALA A 340 3.90 -2.03 0.79
N HIS A 341 3.17 -1.40 1.72
CA HIS A 341 2.78 -0.01 1.60
C HIS A 341 3.84 0.88 2.26
N TYR A 342 4.24 1.93 1.56
CA TYR A 342 5.29 2.86 1.98
C TYR A 342 4.77 4.29 1.87
N TYR A 343 4.66 4.99 3.00
CA TYR A 343 4.02 6.31 3.15
C TYR A 343 5.07 7.39 3.31
N PHE A 344 4.94 8.49 2.56
CA PHE A 344 5.92 9.55 2.55
C PHE A 344 5.30 10.89 2.95
N ARG A 345 5.89 11.59 3.94
CA ARG A 345 5.41 12.90 4.38
C ARG A 345 5.29 13.88 3.23
N ASP A 346 6.31 13.95 2.39
CA ASP A 346 6.40 14.90 1.30
C ASP A 346 5.61 14.47 0.06
N PHE A 347 4.95 13.32 0.14
CA PHE A 347 3.93 12.83 -0.79
C PHE A 347 2.55 12.82 -0.12
N TRP A 348 2.19 13.92 0.57
CA TRP A 348 0.92 14.10 1.29
C TRP A 348 0.63 12.99 2.31
N LYS A 349 1.63 12.37 2.88
CA LYS A 349 1.52 11.19 3.76
C LYS A 349 0.82 10.00 3.08
N ALA A 350 0.72 10.02 1.75
CA ALA A 350 0.16 8.94 0.96
C ALA A 350 1.20 7.85 0.70
N ASP A 351 0.72 6.66 0.40
CA ASP A 351 1.52 5.52 0.00
C ASP A 351 1.89 5.59 -1.48
N SER A 352 3.12 5.14 -1.80
CA SER A 352 3.61 5.00 -3.17
C SER A 352 4.62 3.87 -3.26
N GLY A 353 4.25 2.81 -3.98
CA GLY A 353 5.16 1.74 -4.35
C GLY A 353 6.26 2.24 -5.29
N MET A 354 5.94 3.20 -6.16
CA MET A 354 6.89 3.78 -7.10
C MET A 354 7.99 4.58 -6.40
N LEU A 355 7.68 5.35 -5.35
CA LEU A 355 8.69 6.01 -4.52
C LEU A 355 9.60 5.01 -3.83
N ALA A 356 9.06 3.92 -3.28
CA ALA A 356 9.87 2.87 -2.68
C ALA A 356 10.83 2.24 -3.72
N ALA A 357 10.36 2.00 -4.95
CA ALA A 357 11.20 1.54 -6.06
C ALA A 357 12.34 2.53 -6.37
N LEU A 358 12.05 3.83 -6.44
CA LEU A 358 13.07 4.85 -6.68
C LEU A 358 14.11 4.91 -5.54
N HIS A 359 13.69 4.75 -4.27
CA HIS A 359 14.62 4.66 -3.14
C HIS A 359 15.51 3.42 -3.21
N LEU A 360 14.99 2.27 -3.62
CA LEU A 360 15.78 1.05 -3.84
C LEU A 360 16.82 1.24 -4.95
N LEU A 361 16.43 1.82 -6.09
CA LEU A 361 17.33 2.13 -7.19
C LEU A 361 18.45 3.09 -6.75
N ALA A 362 18.09 4.16 -6.07
CA ALA A 362 19.05 5.13 -5.55
C ALA A 362 20.06 4.50 -4.57
N ALA A 363 19.55 3.69 -3.63
CA ALA A 363 20.40 2.99 -2.65
C ALA A 363 21.36 1.99 -3.31
N LEU A 364 20.88 1.25 -4.34
CA LEU A 364 21.73 0.35 -5.11
C LEU A 364 22.79 1.12 -5.91
N GLY A 365 22.42 2.26 -6.49
CA GLY A 365 23.37 3.15 -7.18
C GLY A 365 24.48 3.66 -6.24
N GLU A 366 24.12 4.10 -5.04
CA GLU A 366 25.07 4.51 -3.99
C GLU A 366 25.97 3.36 -3.55
N HIS A 367 25.40 2.17 -3.34
CA HIS A 367 26.12 0.98 -2.93
C HIS A 367 27.17 0.57 -3.99
N ARG A 368 26.80 0.63 -5.28
CA ARG A 368 27.72 0.35 -6.40
C ARG A 368 28.79 1.42 -6.61
N ALA A 369 28.45 2.66 -6.39
CA ALA A 369 29.44 3.75 -6.44
C ALA A 369 30.49 3.60 -5.32
N ALA A 370 30.11 3.08 -4.16
CA ALA A 370 31.00 2.85 -3.03
C ALA A 370 31.86 1.59 -3.19
N ALA A 371 31.36 0.52 -3.84
CA ALA A 371 32.06 -0.76 -3.99
C ALA A 371 31.74 -1.43 -5.34
N ALA A 372 32.78 -1.63 -6.16
CA ALA A 372 32.61 -2.32 -7.43
C ALA A 372 32.08 -3.76 -7.21
N GLY A 373 31.03 -4.14 -7.95
CA GLY A 373 30.38 -5.44 -7.83
C GLY A 373 29.41 -5.57 -6.65
N ALA A 374 29.07 -4.46 -5.99
CA ALA A 374 28.01 -4.46 -4.97
C ALA A 374 26.67 -4.87 -5.56
N THR A 375 25.91 -5.69 -4.80
CA THR A 375 24.64 -6.30 -5.23
C THR A 375 23.50 -5.91 -4.29
N VAL A 376 22.24 -6.14 -4.73
CA VAL A 376 21.06 -5.93 -3.88
C VAL A 376 21.11 -6.84 -2.67
N SER A 377 21.45 -8.12 -2.84
CA SER A 377 21.57 -9.05 -1.72
C SER A 377 22.60 -8.60 -0.68
N GLY A 378 23.72 -8.03 -1.13
CA GLY A 378 24.74 -7.43 -0.25
C GLY A 378 24.24 -6.17 0.48
N LEU A 379 23.53 -5.31 -0.24
CA LEU A 379 22.88 -4.11 0.34
C LEU A 379 21.85 -4.49 1.40
N MET A 380 20.95 -5.41 1.08
CA MET A 380 19.83 -5.78 1.96
C MET A 380 20.24 -6.57 3.20
N ALA A 381 21.42 -7.23 3.21
CA ALA A 381 21.92 -7.96 4.38
C ALA A 381 22.06 -7.10 5.64
N GLY A 382 22.20 -5.76 5.51
CA GLY A 382 22.21 -4.84 6.63
C GLY A 382 20.83 -4.54 7.23
N TYR A 383 19.77 -4.79 6.47
CA TYR A 383 18.39 -4.45 6.80
C TYR A 383 17.55 -5.68 7.13
N ASP A 384 17.85 -6.84 6.55
CA ASP A 384 17.16 -8.11 6.77
C ASP A 384 17.91 -8.93 7.83
N ARG A 385 17.56 -8.67 9.11
CA ARG A 385 18.34 -9.15 10.27
C ARG A 385 17.78 -10.40 10.91
N TYR A 386 16.50 -10.71 10.66
CA TYR A 386 15.75 -11.75 11.36
C TYR A 386 15.00 -12.63 10.36
N ALA A 387 14.80 -13.88 10.72
CA ALA A 387 13.93 -14.78 9.98
C ALA A 387 12.47 -14.58 10.38
N ALA A 388 11.55 -14.67 9.42
CA ALA A 388 10.12 -14.49 9.64
C ALA A 388 9.30 -15.63 8.99
N SER A 389 8.16 -15.96 9.59
CA SER A 389 7.26 -17.01 9.08
C SER A 389 6.41 -16.56 7.87
N GLY A 390 6.31 -15.26 7.61
CA GLY A 390 5.18 -14.72 6.87
C GLY A 390 3.86 -14.87 7.66
N GLU A 391 2.74 -14.55 7.03
CA GLU A 391 1.41 -14.68 7.64
C GLU A 391 0.90 -16.12 7.49
N ILE A 392 0.58 -16.77 8.62
CA ILE A 392 0.02 -18.13 8.68
C ILE A 392 -1.42 -18.03 9.15
N ASN A 393 -2.36 -18.46 8.31
CA ASN A 393 -3.79 -18.45 8.60
C ASN A 393 -4.26 -19.76 9.21
N SER A 394 -5.11 -19.69 10.23
CA SER A 394 -5.78 -20.84 10.85
C SER A 394 -7.27 -20.55 11.04
N THR A 395 -8.13 -21.41 10.50
CA THR A 395 -9.57 -21.36 10.75
C THR A 395 -9.85 -21.88 12.16
N VAL A 396 -10.60 -21.10 12.94
CA VAL A 396 -10.96 -21.44 14.33
C VAL A 396 -12.41 -21.05 14.60
N ASP A 397 -13.09 -21.83 15.45
CA ASP A 397 -14.50 -21.59 15.79
C ASP A 397 -14.67 -20.37 16.72
N ASP A 398 -13.75 -20.18 17.66
CA ASP A 398 -13.75 -19.08 18.63
C ASP A 398 -12.35 -18.43 18.70
N GLN A 399 -12.19 -17.35 17.96
CA GLN A 399 -10.94 -16.59 17.90
C GLN A 399 -10.53 -16.04 19.27
N ALA A 400 -11.50 -15.52 20.05
CA ALA A 400 -11.20 -14.89 21.33
C ALA A 400 -10.76 -15.93 22.37
N ALA A 401 -11.40 -17.10 22.40
CA ALA A 401 -11.02 -18.20 23.29
C ALA A 401 -9.59 -18.70 22.97
N ARG A 402 -9.25 -18.84 21.68
CA ARG A 402 -7.91 -19.28 21.27
C ARG A 402 -6.81 -18.26 21.62
N VAL A 403 -7.08 -16.97 21.45
CA VAL A 403 -6.15 -15.91 21.89
C VAL A 403 -5.95 -15.95 23.41
N ALA A 404 -7.02 -16.13 24.18
CA ALA A 404 -6.92 -16.24 25.64
C ALA A 404 -6.15 -17.48 26.10
N GLU A 405 -6.28 -18.60 25.37
CA GLU A 405 -5.53 -19.82 25.64
C GLU A 405 -4.02 -19.64 25.39
N ILE A 406 -3.65 -19.03 24.26
CA ILE A 406 -2.25 -18.65 23.97
C ILE A 406 -1.69 -17.74 25.06
N GLU A 407 -2.45 -16.77 25.51
CA GLU A 407 -2.05 -15.89 26.60
C GLU A 407 -1.83 -16.66 27.90
N GLY A 408 -2.71 -17.61 28.22
CA GLY A 408 -2.57 -18.50 29.38
C GLY A 408 -1.34 -19.41 29.32
N VAL A 409 -0.90 -19.82 28.13
CA VAL A 409 0.26 -20.69 27.91
C VAL A 409 1.58 -19.89 27.94
N PHE A 410 1.63 -18.72 27.31
CA PHE A 410 2.86 -17.94 27.14
C PHE A 410 3.05 -16.88 28.24
N GLY A 411 1.98 -16.23 28.68
CA GLY A 411 2.04 -15.11 29.62
C GLY A 411 2.70 -15.43 30.98
N PRO A 412 2.52 -16.64 31.57
CA PRO A 412 3.16 -16.98 32.85
C PRO A 412 4.66 -17.27 32.76
N ARG A 413 5.25 -17.32 31.56
CA ARG A 413 6.68 -17.63 31.38
C ARG A 413 7.55 -16.45 31.80
N ASP A 414 8.68 -16.75 32.44
CA ASP A 414 9.62 -15.72 32.89
C ASP A 414 10.13 -14.86 31.71
N GLY A 415 10.08 -13.53 31.87
CA GLY A 415 10.60 -12.59 30.89
C GLY A 415 9.75 -12.42 29.63
N VAL A 416 8.56 -12.99 29.57
CA VAL A 416 7.61 -12.76 28.47
C VAL A 416 6.88 -11.45 28.65
N GLU A 417 6.79 -10.67 27.55
CA GLU A 417 6.02 -9.43 27.50
C GLU A 417 4.81 -9.62 26.59
N LEU A 418 3.66 -9.09 27.01
CA LEU A 418 2.40 -9.15 26.27
C LEU A 418 1.96 -7.74 25.87
N ASP A 419 1.55 -7.58 24.62
CA ASP A 419 0.97 -6.34 24.09
C ASP A 419 -0.30 -6.63 23.31
N ARG A 420 -1.33 -5.78 23.49
CA ARG A 420 -2.65 -5.90 22.89
C ARG A 420 -3.01 -4.69 22.02
N LEU A 421 -2.02 -4.08 21.40
CA LEU A 421 -2.26 -2.95 20.49
C LEU A 421 -3.21 -3.34 19.34
N ASP A 422 -2.97 -4.52 18.73
CA ASP A 422 -3.83 -5.12 17.68
C ASP A 422 -3.65 -6.65 17.69
N GLY A 423 -4.63 -7.36 18.25
CA GLY A 423 -4.50 -8.77 18.61
C GLY A 423 -3.60 -8.95 19.83
N LEU A 424 -2.89 -10.07 19.90
CA LEU A 424 -1.95 -10.41 20.96
C LEU A 424 -0.54 -10.52 20.37
N THR A 425 0.35 -9.63 20.78
CA THR A 425 1.79 -9.77 20.53
C THR A 425 2.44 -10.34 21.78
N VAL A 426 3.25 -11.39 21.60
CA VAL A 426 4.03 -12.04 22.65
C VAL A 426 5.50 -11.89 22.29
N SER A 427 6.28 -11.24 23.15
CA SER A 427 7.73 -11.09 23.02
C SER A 427 8.42 -12.02 24.01
N LEU A 428 9.39 -12.81 23.55
CA LEU A 428 10.13 -13.79 24.32
C LEU A 428 11.51 -13.24 24.74
N PRO A 429 12.10 -13.76 25.83
CA PRO A 429 13.38 -13.25 26.36
C PRO A 429 14.59 -13.38 25.41
N ASP A 430 14.53 -14.32 24.46
CA ASP A 430 15.55 -14.52 23.43
C ASP A 430 15.43 -13.53 22.26
N GLY A 431 14.43 -12.66 22.32
CA GLY A 431 14.11 -11.66 21.31
C GLY A 431 13.22 -12.14 20.18
N SER A 432 12.83 -13.42 20.14
CA SER A 432 11.76 -13.86 19.24
C SER A 432 10.41 -13.28 19.67
N TRP A 433 9.51 -13.14 18.71
CA TRP A 433 8.16 -12.67 19.00
C TRP A 433 7.16 -13.25 18.01
N PHE A 434 5.91 -13.25 18.39
CA PHE A 434 4.82 -13.51 17.47
C PHE A 434 3.63 -12.58 17.74
N ASN A 435 2.84 -12.34 16.69
CA ASN A 435 1.54 -11.70 16.79
C ASN A 435 0.44 -12.66 16.33
N LEU A 436 -0.61 -12.76 17.12
CA LEU A 436 -1.81 -13.52 16.80
C LEU A 436 -3.01 -12.57 16.75
N ARG A 437 -3.59 -12.39 15.56
CA ARG A 437 -4.65 -11.43 15.29
C ARG A 437 -5.85 -12.09 14.63
N ALA A 438 -7.04 -11.72 15.10
CA ALA A 438 -8.29 -12.11 14.45
C ALA A 438 -8.49 -11.38 13.12
N SER A 439 -8.97 -12.09 12.10
CA SER A 439 -9.53 -11.45 10.90
C SER A 439 -10.86 -10.78 11.25
N ASN A 440 -11.08 -9.57 10.73
CA ASN A 440 -12.34 -8.85 10.93
C ASN A 440 -13.49 -9.36 10.04
N THR A 441 -13.17 -10.16 9.02
CA THR A 441 -14.13 -10.55 7.98
C THR A 441 -14.32 -12.05 7.85
N GLU A 442 -13.41 -12.85 8.41
CA GLU A 442 -13.38 -14.30 8.28
C GLU A 442 -13.10 -14.97 9.63
N PRO A 443 -13.51 -16.22 9.87
CA PRO A 443 -13.22 -16.96 11.10
C PRO A 443 -11.77 -17.46 11.12
N LEU A 444 -10.81 -16.54 10.93
CA LEU A 444 -9.38 -16.82 10.83
C LEU A 444 -8.59 -16.11 11.92
N LEU A 445 -7.63 -16.82 12.51
CA LEU A 445 -6.51 -16.25 13.24
C LEU A 445 -5.29 -16.19 12.33
N ARG A 446 -4.65 -15.03 12.30
CA ARG A 446 -3.44 -14.71 11.54
C ARG A 446 -2.25 -14.69 12.47
N LEU A 447 -1.31 -15.59 12.24
CA LEU A 447 -0.06 -15.70 13.00
C LEU A 447 1.10 -15.14 12.18
N ASN A 448 1.88 -14.25 12.78
CA ASN A 448 3.17 -13.79 12.27
C ASN A 448 4.22 -14.08 13.35
N VAL A 449 5.34 -14.70 12.98
CA VAL A 449 6.44 -15.06 13.88
C VAL A 449 7.75 -14.50 13.35
N GLU A 450 8.59 -13.97 14.21
CA GLU A 450 9.96 -13.57 13.90
C GLU A 450 10.92 -14.09 14.96
N ALA A 451 12.09 -14.57 14.53
CA ALA A 451 13.15 -15.06 15.39
C ALA A 451 14.54 -14.86 14.77
N ALA A 452 15.61 -15.25 15.46
CA ALA A 452 16.98 -15.05 15.01
C ALA A 452 17.31 -15.82 13.71
N ASP A 453 16.67 -16.98 13.50
CA ASP A 453 16.88 -17.84 12.34
C ASP A 453 15.63 -18.70 12.02
N ASP A 454 15.64 -19.33 10.83
CA ASP A 454 14.54 -20.19 10.36
C ASP A 454 14.23 -21.39 11.27
N ALA A 455 15.22 -21.90 11.99
CA ALA A 455 14.98 -23.04 12.87
C ALA A 455 14.18 -22.60 14.11
N ALA A 456 14.52 -21.43 14.67
CA ALA A 456 13.79 -20.81 15.77
C ALA A 456 12.37 -20.39 15.35
N VAL A 457 12.22 -19.83 14.14
CA VAL A 457 10.89 -19.51 13.58
C VAL A 457 10.03 -20.75 13.50
N ARG A 458 10.53 -21.83 12.88
CA ARG A 458 9.77 -23.11 12.76
C ARG A 458 9.36 -23.66 14.11
N ALA A 459 10.28 -23.69 15.08
CA ALA A 459 10.01 -24.20 16.42
C ALA A 459 8.89 -23.39 17.12
N LEU A 460 8.95 -22.06 17.03
CA LEU A 460 7.94 -21.19 17.64
C LEU A 460 6.60 -21.28 16.91
N VAL A 461 6.60 -21.36 15.58
CA VAL A 461 5.39 -21.61 14.77
C VAL A 461 4.70 -22.90 15.20
N ASP A 462 5.45 -23.99 15.30
CA ASP A 462 4.91 -25.32 15.68
C ASP A 462 4.31 -25.27 17.10
N GLU A 463 4.98 -24.60 18.03
CA GLU A 463 4.52 -24.46 19.41
C GLU A 463 3.20 -23.65 19.48
N VAL A 464 3.13 -22.51 18.78
CA VAL A 464 1.91 -21.66 18.76
C VAL A 464 0.77 -22.38 18.05
N LEU A 465 1.03 -23.00 16.89
CA LEU A 465 -0.01 -23.69 16.12
C LEU A 465 -0.53 -24.95 16.83
N ALA A 466 0.27 -25.62 17.66
CA ALA A 466 -0.19 -26.72 18.49
C ALA A 466 -1.32 -26.31 19.46
N VAL A 467 -1.33 -25.06 19.92
CA VAL A 467 -2.41 -24.51 20.76
C VAL A 467 -3.54 -23.95 19.90
N VAL A 468 -3.23 -23.17 18.85
CA VAL A 468 -4.25 -22.53 18.00
C VAL A 468 -5.14 -23.55 17.30
N ARG A 469 -4.59 -24.71 16.90
CA ARG A 469 -5.27 -25.76 16.13
C ARG A 469 -5.76 -26.94 16.98
N ALA A 470 -5.57 -26.89 18.32
CA ALA A 470 -6.13 -27.88 19.25
C ALA A 470 -7.64 -27.65 19.43
#